data_6023fd8c645b69b4952a30bd14d44eea
#
_entry.id   6023fd8c645b69b4952a30bd14d44eea
#
_cell.length_a   1.000
_cell.length_b   1.000
_cell.length_c   1.000
_cell.angle_alpha   90.00
_cell.angle_beta   90.00
_cell.angle_gamma   90.00
#
_symmetry.space_group_name_H-M   'P 1'
#
loop_
_entity.id
_entity.type
_entity.pdbx_description
1 polymer ?
#
loop_
_entity_poly.entity_id
_entity_poly.type
_entity_poly.pdbx_seq_one_letter_code
_entity_poly.pdbx_strand_id
1 'polypeptide(L)'
;MELKQYPDADKIQWKPEFEERYKKLLGDQYETYKKYSLSFLTRSIRINTLKKSIEEVKKRLEDKGWKLTQVPFCKEGFWVEHITGRLDIGNTLEHALGYYYVQEAASMIPPVVLDPEENDLI
;
A
#
# COMPACT_ATOMS: atom_id res chain seq x y z
N MET A 1 -2.39 -8.08 -9.05
CA MET A 1 -2.36 -8.28 -7.59
C MET A 1 -3.69 -8.85 -7.16
N GLU A 2 -3.68 -10.02 -6.54
CA GLU A 2 -4.91 -10.71 -6.13
C GLU A 2 -5.31 -10.27 -4.72
N LEU A 3 -6.59 -9.89 -4.52
CA LEU A 3 -7.11 -9.52 -3.21
C LEU A 3 -7.30 -10.78 -2.35
N LYS A 4 -6.58 -10.85 -1.25
CA LYS A 4 -6.73 -11.92 -0.27
C LYS A 4 -7.75 -11.50 0.79
N GLN A 5 -8.92 -12.12 0.78
CA GLN A 5 -9.97 -11.86 1.78
C GLN A 5 -9.61 -12.43 3.15
N TYR A 6 -10.21 -11.87 4.21
CA TYR A 6 -10.13 -12.43 5.56
C TYR A 6 -10.79 -13.82 5.60
N PRO A 7 -10.31 -14.76 6.43
CA PRO A 7 -10.81 -16.15 6.47
C PRO A 7 -12.31 -16.28 6.70
N ASP A 8 -12.92 -15.37 7.45
CA ASP A 8 -14.34 -15.38 7.80
C ASP A 8 -15.10 -14.19 7.22
N ALA A 9 -14.65 -13.67 6.07
CA ALA A 9 -15.26 -12.52 5.42
C ALA A 9 -16.74 -12.70 5.10
N ASP A 10 -17.15 -13.92 4.77
CA ASP A 10 -18.52 -14.33 4.48
C ASP A 10 -19.43 -14.34 5.73
N LYS A 11 -18.87 -14.45 6.92
CA LYS A 11 -19.60 -14.45 8.19
C LYS A 11 -19.82 -13.06 8.79
N ILE A 12 -19.14 -12.04 8.23
CA ILE A 12 -19.25 -10.66 8.72
C ILE A 12 -20.63 -10.09 8.40
N GLN A 13 -21.39 -9.77 9.43
CA GLN A 13 -22.68 -9.10 9.29
C GLN A 13 -22.49 -7.59 9.40
N TRP A 14 -22.90 -6.89 8.37
CA TRP A 14 -22.87 -5.43 8.32
C TRP A 14 -24.13 -4.86 8.99
N LYS A 15 -23.96 -3.74 9.72
CA LYS A 15 -25.12 -3.03 10.25
C LYS A 15 -25.93 -2.45 9.10
N PRO A 16 -27.27 -2.58 9.09
CA PRO A 16 -28.11 -2.08 8.00
C PRO A 16 -27.89 -0.60 7.70
N GLU A 17 -27.75 0.24 8.74
CA GLU A 17 -27.54 1.68 8.59
C GLU A 17 -26.20 2.01 7.91
N PHE A 18 -25.18 1.17 8.15
CA PHE A 18 -23.88 1.29 7.49
C PHE A 18 -24.01 0.95 6.01
N GLU A 19 -24.67 -0.18 5.69
CA GLU A 19 -24.85 -0.60 4.30
C GLU A 19 -25.66 0.43 3.50
N GLU A 20 -26.77 0.93 4.06
CA GLU A 20 -27.62 1.94 3.42
C GLU A 20 -26.83 3.21 3.12
N ARG A 21 -26.06 3.71 4.10
CA ARG A 21 -25.24 4.91 3.96
C ARG A 21 -24.21 4.75 2.83
N TYR A 22 -23.48 3.64 2.82
CA TYR A 22 -22.42 3.44 1.83
C TYR A 22 -22.94 3.09 0.44
N LYS A 23 -24.08 2.39 0.34
CA LYS A 23 -24.78 2.19 -0.94
C LYS A 23 -25.20 3.54 -1.55
N LYS A 24 -25.72 4.45 -0.72
CA LYS A 24 -26.10 5.79 -1.17
C LYS A 24 -24.91 6.65 -1.60
N LEU A 25 -23.77 6.53 -0.91
CA LEU A 25 -22.55 7.30 -1.22
C LEU A 25 -21.81 6.78 -2.45
N LEU A 26 -21.73 5.47 -2.63
CA LEU A 26 -20.84 4.82 -3.59
C LEU A 26 -21.58 4.29 -4.82
N GLY A 27 -22.91 4.16 -4.78
CA GLY A 27 -23.68 3.61 -5.89
C GLY A 27 -23.13 2.28 -6.39
N ASP A 28 -22.84 2.21 -7.67
CA ASP A 28 -22.32 1.01 -8.34
C ASP A 28 -20.97 0.53 -7.80
N GLN A 29 -20.22 1.38 -7.09
CA GLN A 29 -18.93 1.04 -6.49
C GLN A 29 -19.06 0.35 -5.13
N TYR A 30 -20.26 0.25 -4.57
CA TYR A 30 -20.48 -0.30 -3.23
C TYR A 30 -19.96 -1.75 -3.10
N GLU A 31 -20.24 -2.62 -4.06
CA GLU A 31 -19.78 -4.01 -4.03
C GLU A 31 -18.25 -4.13 -4.11
N THR A 32 -17.63 -3.27 -4.91
CA THR A 32 -16.17 -3.16 -4.96
C THR A 32 -15.60 -2.72 -3.62
N TYR A 33 -16.17 -1.67 -3.02
CA TYR A 33 -15.78 -1.19 -1.69
C TYR A 33 -15.92 -2.30 -0.64
N LYS A 34 -17.04 -3.02 -0.62
CA LYS A 34 -17.29 -4.13 0.30
C LYS A 34 -16.23 -5.23 0.17
N LYS A 35 -15.90 -5.61 -1.05
CA LYS A 35 -14.85 -6.59 -1.33
C LYS A 35 -13.49 -6.16 -0.77
N TYR A 36 -13.09 -4.91 -1.00
CA TYR A 36 -11.82 -4.39 -0.47
C TYR A 36 -11.82 -4.28 1.06
N SER A 37 -12.94 -3.86 1.66
CA SER A 37 -13.08 -3.76 3.13
C SER A 37 -12.97 -5.10 3.84
N LEU A 38 -13.26 -6.20 3.14
CA LEU A 38 -13.16 -7.58 3.64
C LEU A 38 -11.84 -8.27 3.25
N SER A 39 -10.88 -7.51 2.77
CA SER A 39 -9.60 -8.04 2.30
C SER A 39 -8.43 -7.51 3.12
N PHE A 40 -7.34 -8.31 3.17
CA PHE A 40 -6.09 -7.84 3.76
C PHE A 40 -5.51 -6.68 2.95
N LEU A 41 -5.04 -5.66 3.63
CA LEU A 41 -4.29 -4.59 3.01
C LEU A 41 -2.97 -5.13 2.43
N THR A 42 -2.72 -4.82 1.17
CA THR A 42 -1.42 -5.11 0.56
C THR A 42 -0.37 -4.19 1.16
N ARG A 43 0.73 -4.77 1.61
CA ARG A 43 1.84 -3.99 2.16
C ARG A 43 2.46 -3.11 1.07
N SER A 44 2.87 -1.94 1.47
CA SER A 44 3.56 -1.01 0.59
C SER A 44 4.74 -0.34 1.28
N ILE A 45 5.66 0.12 0.45
CA ILE A 45 6.85 0.87 0.86
C ILE A 45 6.95 2.16 0.04
N ARG A 46 7.54 3.17 0.63
CA ARG A 46 7.98 4.38 -0.08
C ARG A 46 9.50 4.46 -0.06
N ILE A 47 10.11 4.48 -1.23
CA ILE A 47 11.57 4.54 -1.37
C ILE A 47 12.06 5.94 -1.01
N ASN A 48 13.14 5.98 -0.24
CA ASN A 48 13.82 7.22 0.16
C ASN A 48 14.86 7.60 -0.90
N THR A 49 14.43 8.38 -1.86
CA THR A 49 15.27 8.83 -2.98
C THR A 49 16.40 9.78 -2.59
N LEU A 50 16.39 10.30 -1.35
CA LEU A 50 17.52 11.06 -0.79
C LEU A 50 18.71 10.15 -0.47
N LYS A 51 18.49 8.85 -0.27
CA LYS A 51 19.54 7.89 0.07
C LYS A 51 19.95 7.00 -1.09
N LYS A 52 18.98 6.54 -1.89
CA LYS A 52 19.20 5.56 -2.97
C LYS A 52 18.22 5.77 -4.11
N SER A 53 18.64 5.47 -5.35
CA SER A 53 17.72 5.49 -6.48
C SER A 53 16.65 4.40 -6.38
N ILE A 54 15.52 4.63 -7.04
CA ILE A 54 14.41 3.67 -7.09
C ILE A 54 14.89 2.35 -7.67
N GLU A 55 15.65 2.40 -8.75
CA GLU A 55 16.17 1.23 -9.48
C GLU A 55 17.09 0.38 -8.58
N GLU A 56 17.97 1.03 -7.81
CA GLU A 56 18.89 0.33 -6.92
C GLU A 56 18.14 -0.39 -5.80
N VAL A 57 17.16 0.26 -5.18
CA VAL A 57 16.37 -0.34 -4.09
C VAL A 57 15.51 -1.48 -4.63
N LYS A 58 14.85 -1.29 -5.79
CA LYS A 58 14.07 -2.33 -6.46
C LYS A 58 14.92 -3.57 -6.70
N LYS A 59 16.05 -3.42 -7.37
CA LYS A 59 16.95 -4.53 -7.67
C LYS A 59 17.37 -5.30 -6.42
N ARG A 60 17.75 -4.59 -5.34
CA ARG A 60 18.13 -5.22 -4.07
C ARG A 60 17.00 -6.05 -3.44
N LEU A 61 15.78 -5.56 -3.53
CA LEU A 61 14.62 -6.27 -2.98
C LEU A 61 14.20 -7.43 -3.89
N GLU A 62 14.23 -7.24 -5.20
CA GLU A 62 13.93 -8.29 -6.19
C GLU A 62 14.93 -9.45 -6.10
N ASP A 63 16.22 -9.17 -5.92
CA ASP A 63 17.26 -10.18 -5.69
C ASP A 63 17.02 -11.02 -4.41
N LYS A 64 16.21 -10.48 -3.47
CA LYS A 64 15.79 -11.16 -2.23
C LYS A 64 14.40 -11.79 -2.31
N GLY A 65 13.80 -11.85 -3.50
CA GLY A 65 12.51 -12.47 -3.74
C GLY A 65 11.29 -11.58 -3.47
N TRP A 66 11.48 -10.27 -3.30
CA TRP A 66 10.37 -9.33 -3.23
C TRP A 66 9.95 -8.90 -4.64
N LYS A 67 8.66 -8.95 -4.91
CA LYS A 67 8.05 -8.40 -6.11
C LYS A 67 7.50 -7.01 -5.79
N LEU A 68 7.87 -6.01 -6.60
CA LEU A 68 7.44 -4.64 -6.44
C LEU A 68 6.49 -4.25 -7.57
N THR A 69 5.30 -3.75 -7.22
CA THR A 69 4.31 -3.23 -8.15
C THR A 69 4.12 -1.74 -7.89
N GLN A 70 4.27 -0.91 -8.92
CA GLN A 70 4.18 0.55 -8.81
C GLN A 70 2.83 0.99 -8.24
N VAL A 71 2.84 1.89 -7.25
CA VAL A 71 1.65 2.65 -6.82
C VAL A 71 1.39 3.74 -7.86
N PRO A 72 0.22 3.78 -8.53
CA PRO A 72 0.01 4.63 -9.70
C PRO A 72 0.18 6.13 -9.48
N PHE A 73 -0.10 6.61 -8.28
CA PHE A 73 -0.08 8.03 -7.92
C PHE A 73 1.18 8.46 -7.15
N CYS A 74 2.11 7.55 -6.86
CA CYS A 74 3.34 7.87 -6.13
C CYS A 74 4.52 7.14 -6.77
N LYS A 75 5.41 7.89 -7.41
CA LYS A 75 6.53 7.32 -8.17
C LYS A 75 7.56 6.60 -7.29
N GLU A 76 7.70 6.99 -6.00
CA GLU A 76 8.53 6.33 -5.00
C GLU A 76 7.79 5.18 -4.28
N GLY A 77 6.47 5.04 -4.50
CA GLY A 77 5.60 4.08 -3.82
C GLY A 77 5.48 2.75 -4.55
N PHE A 78 5.59 1.64 -3.81
CA PHE A 78 5.45 0.29 -4.36
C PHE A 78 4.68 -0.60 -3.41
N TRP A 79 3.69 -1.34 -3.93
CA TRP A 79 3.17 -2.52 -3.25
C TRP A 79 4.20 -3.64 -3.32
N VAL A 80 4.31 -4.41 -2.24
CA VAL A 80 5.33 -5.45 -2.11
C VAL A 80 4.71 -6.80 -1.75
N GLU A 81 5.15 -7.82 -2.44
CA GLU A 81 4.80 -9.22 -2.18
C GLU A 81 6.08 -10.06 -2.22
N HIS A 82 6.20 -11.03 -1.31
CA HIS A 82 7.34 -11.95 -1.34
C HIS A 82 6.94 -13.27 -1.98
N ILE A 83 7.82 -13.86 -2.77
CA ILE A 83 7.59 -15.13 -3.48
C ILE A 83 7.21 -16.30 -2.56
N THR A 84 7.61 -16.27 -1.29
CA THR A 84 7.25 -17.27 -0.27
C THR A 84 6.09 -16.84 0.62
N GLY A 85 5.44 -15.70 0.34
CA GLY A 85 4.34 -15.19 1.14
C GLY A 85 4.71 -14.56 2.49
N ARG A 86 6.02 -14.36 2.79
CA ARG A 86 6.45 -13.67 4.01
C ARG A 86 6.02 -12.20 4.01
N LEU A 87 5.79 -11.65 5.21
CA LEU A 87 5.20 -10.32 5.38
C LEU A 87 6.15 -9.31 6.07
N ASP A 88 7.36 -9.73 6.40
CA ASP A 88 8.29 -9.00 7.26
C ASP A 88 9.25 -8.08 6.48
N ILE A 89 8.72 -7.35 5.50
CA ILE A 89 9.50 -6.37 4.71
C ILE A 89 10.27 -5.37 5.59
N GLY A 90 9.76 -5.04 6.77
CA GLY A 90 10.43 -4.18 7.76
C GLY A 90 11.69 -4.79 8.38
N ASN A 91 11.93 -6.10 8.23
CA ASN A 91 13.10 -6.81 8.78
C ASN A 91 14.21 -7.01 7.73
N THR A 92 14.37 -6.09 6.81
CA THR A 92 15.44 -6.13 5.81
C THR A 92 16.56 -5.15 6.16
N LEU A 93 17.76 -5.43 5.66
CA LEU A 93 18.90 -4.51 5.80
C LEU A 93 18.60 -3.15 5.17
N GLU A 94 17.93 -3.14 4.02
CA GLU A 94 17.54 -1.94 3.30
C GLU A 94 16.62 -1.04 4.13
N HIS A 95 15.69 -1.64 4.90
CA HIS A 95 14.83 -0.91 5.83
C HIS A 95 15.65 -0.34 6.99
N ALA A 96 16.53 -1.14 7.59
CA ALA A 96 17.41 -0.69 8.67
C ALA A 96 18.34 0.46 8.25
N LEU A 97 18.79 0.48 6.99
CA LEU A 97 19.57 1.56 6.40
C LEU A 97 18.72 2.77 5.99
N GLY A 98 17.40 2.68 6.10
CA GLY A 98 16.46 3.75 5.75
C GLY A 98 16.35 4.01 4.26
N TYR A 99 16.55 2.99 3.41
CA TYR A 99 16.40 3.12 1.96
C TYR A 99 14.93 3.18 1.52
N TYR A 100 14.02 2.76 2.39
CA TYR A 100 12.59 2.93 2.24
C TYR A 100 11.90 2.98 3.60
N TYR A 101 10.67 3.46 3.60
CA TYR A 101 9.74 3.46 4.72
C TYR A 101 8.57 2.52 4.41
N VAL A 102 8.19 1.70 5.39
CA VAL A 102 6.97 0.88 5.27
C VAL A 102 5.79 1.80 5.52
N GLN A 103 5.04 2.10 4.46
CA GLN A 103 3.96 3.08 4.47
C GLN A 103 2.77 2.52 3.70
N GLU A 104 1.57 2.69 4.22
CA GLU A 104 0.35 2.35 3.48
C GLU A 104 0.21 3.25 2.25
N ALA A 105 -0.22 2.69 1.11
CA ALA A 105 -0.31 3.43 -0.14
C ALA A 105 -1.22 4.68 -0.03
N ALA A 106 -2.37 4.57 0.68
CA ALA A 106 -3.25 5.71 0.90
C ALA A 106 -2.56 6.87 1.64
N SER A 107 -1.64 6.57 2.57
CA SER A 107 -0.87 7.57 3.31
C SER A 107 0.18 8.30 2.45
N MET A 108 0.42 7.83 1.23
CA MET A 108 1.30 8.52 0.26
C MET A 108 0.58 9.63 -0.51
N ILE A 109 -0.76 9.66 -0.49
CA ILE A 109 -1.57 10.65 -1.23
C ILE A 109 -1.34 12.09 -0.73
N PRO A 110 -1.41 12.39 0.59
CA PRO A 110 -1.25 13.76 1.06
C PRO A 110 0.04 14.43 0.61
N PRO A 111 1.24 13.85 0.77
CA PRO A 111 2.47 14.48 0.34
C PRO A 111 2.59 14.60 -1.19
N VAL A 112 1.95 13.69 -1.96
CA VAL A 112 1.92 13.80 -3.43
C VAL A 112 1.02 14.96 -3.88
N VAL A 113 -0.14 15.14 -3.23
CA VAL A 113 -1.07 16.24 -3.54
C VAL A 113 -0.54 17.59 -3.07
N LEU A 114 0.14 17.60 -1.92
CA LEU A 114 0.76 18.81 -1.38
C LEU A 114 1.90 19.31 -2.25
N ASP A 115 2.63 18.39 -2.88
CA ASP A 115 3.78 18.67 -3.77
C ASP A 115 4.74 19.74 -3.22
N PRO A 116 5.31 19.53 -2.01
CA PRO A 116 6.09 20.57 -1.33
C PRO A 116 7.37 20.91 -2.08
N GLU A 117 7.65 22.20 -2.18
CA GLU A 117 8.86 22.74 -2.79
C GLU A 117 9.91 23.13 -1.73
N GLU A 118 11.13 23.36 -2.20
CA GLU A 118 12.20 23.89 -1.35
C GLU A 118 11.80 25.26 -0.79
N ASN A 119 11.89 25.42 0.51
CA ASN A 119 11.47 26.57 1.32
C ASN A 119 9.99 26.64 1.71
N ASP A 120 9.18 25.65 1.38
CA ASP A 120 7.84 25.57 1.95
C ASP A 120 7.91 25.26 3.45
N LEU A 121 7.03 25.90 4.23
CA LEU A 121 6.80 25.57 5.62
C LEU A 121 5.60 24.60 5.71
N ILE A 122 5.86 23.37 6.17
CA ILE A 122 4.86 22.30 6.21
C ILE A 122 4.59 21.89 7.67
#